data_8995c4474ffc06943cd35517a84506e7
#
_entry.id   8995c4474ffc06943cd35517a84506e7
#
_cell.length_a   1.000
_cell.length_b   1.000
_cell.length_c   1.000
_cell.angle_alpha   90.00
_cell.angle_beta   90.00
_cell.angle_gamma   90.00
#
_symmetry.space_group_name_H-M   'P 1'
#
loop_
_entity.id
_entity.type
_entity.pdbx_description
1 polymer ?
#
loop_
_entity_poly.entity_id
_entity_poly.type
_entity_poly.pdbx_seq_one_letter_code
_entity_poly.pdbx_strand_id
1 'polypeptide(L)'
;ALNVAQAQISLEILNAPDTVHVALDTLSSPDVQAYWNVTNVGEESLDVLVTRSFLEMADPFNFPYDTASPGSYERFCWGPLCYPFGTVASSDQGSALVTMAPADTNSTFKADFYPNGVAGVTTINYCFQTPGNASNAVCHEVTFVVDATANVNVLLPAVECSLMPNPATDVVTLNMDRALDGVVEFRNLVGQLAKSECIQRGVTRQVVSLDGLSDGIWLVSLTSQGRVLSTQRLVIR
;
A
#
# COMPACT_ATOMS: atom_id res chain seq x y z
N ALA A 1 -23.22 27.81 -44.40
CA ALA A 1 -22.50 26.71 -43.74
C ALA A 1 -22.21 27.13 -42.31
N LEU A 2 -22.91 26.56 -41.35
CA LEU A 2 -22.58 26.73 -39.95
C LEU A 2 -21.30 25.88 -39.68
N ASN A 3 -20.18 26.55 -39.40
CA ASN A 3 -19.02 25.90 -38.80
C ASN A 3 -19.46 25.52 -37.36
N VAL A 4 -19.77 24.30 -37.12
CA VAL A 4 -19.78 23.74 -35.78
C VAL A 4 -18.32 23.65 -35.40
N ALA A 5 -17.83 24.64 -34.64
CA ALA A 5 -16.52 24.52 -33.99
C ALA A 5 -16.61 23.27 -33.10
N GLN A 6 -15.86 22.24 -33.44
CA GLN A 6 -15.62 21.14 -32.51
C GLN A 6 -14.99 21.77 -31.27
N ALA A 7 -15.63 21.58 -30.12
CA ALA A 7 -15.06 22.00 -28.85
C ALA A 7 -13.70 21.30 -28.72
N GLN A 8 -12.63 22.10 -28.79
CA GLN A 8 -11.27 21.60 -28.66
C GLN A 8 -11.08 21.23 -27.19
N ILE A 9 -10.64 20.02 -26.92
CA ILE A 9 -10.29 19.60 -25.55
C ILE A 9 -9.12 20.51 -25.10
N SER A 10 -9.35 21.24 -24.03
CA SER A 10 -8.38 22.24 -23.51
C SER A 10 -7.62 21.74 -22.29
N LEU A 11 -7.80 20.47 -21.93
CA LEU A 11 -7.10 19.83 -20.81
C LEU A 11 -6.28 18.66 -21.31
N GLU A 12 -5.15 18.41 -20.66
CA GLU A 12 -4.27 17.25 -20.90
C GLU A 12 -3.91 16.60 -19.58
N ILE A 13 -3.92 15.26 -19.55
CA ILE A 13 -3.48 14.46 -18.41
C ILE A 13 -2.05 14.00 -18.66
N LEU A 14 -1.16 14.23 -17.67
CA LEU A 14 0.26 13.91 -17.76
C LEU A 14 0.68 12.96 -16.64
N ASN A 15 1.51 11.97 -17.01
CA ASN A 15 2.13 11.02 -16.05
C ASN A 15 1.14 10.15 -15.28
N ALA A 16 -0.06 9.93 -15.81
CA ALA A 16 -1.02 9.05 -15.19
C ALA A 16 -0.62 7.57 -15.36
N PRO A 17 -0.63 6.75 -14.30
CA PRO A 17 -0.38 5.32 -14.43
C PRO A 17 -1.63 4.63 -14.98
N ASP A 18 -1.47 3.75 -15.96
CA ASP A 18 -2.58 2.91 -16.46
C ASP A 18 -2.90 1.77 -15.48
N THR A 19 -1.88 1.26 -14.79
CA THR A 19 -2.03 0.14 -13.86
C THR A 19 -1.17 0.35 -12.61
N VAL A 20 -1.76 0.08 -11.46
CA VAL A 20 -1.09 0.09 -10.16
C VAL A 20 -1.21 -1.30 -9.54
N HIS A 21 -0.08 -1.97 -9.35
CA HIS A 21 -0.04 -3.26 -8.67
C HIS A 21 0.05 -3.07 -7.16
N VAL A 22 -0.79 -3.79 -6.46
CA VAL A 22 -0.94 -3.71 -5.00
C VAL A 22 -0.71 -5.08 -4.41
N ALA A 23 0.20 -5.18 -3.45
CA ALA A 23 0.26 -6.37 -2.62
C ALA A 23 -0.86 -6.32 -1.59
N LEU A 24 -1.65 -7.40 -1.50
CA LEU A 24 -2.64 -7.55 -0.44
C LEU A 24 -1.91 -7.77 0.89
N ASP A 25 -1.39 -6.72 1.49
CA ASP A 25 -0.93 -6.76 2.87
C ASP A 25 -2.12 -6.44 3.78
N THR A 26 -2.61 -7.50 4.43
CA THR A 26 -3.93 -7.56 5.04
C THR A 26 -4.10 -6.70 6.29
N LEU A 27 -3.08 -6.05 6.82
CA LEU A 27 -3.18 -5.43 8.15
C LEU A 27 -2.59 -4.03 8.29
N SER A 28 -1.85 -3.53 7.33
CA SER A 28 -1.12 -2.27 7.51
C SER A 28 -0.96 -1.38 6.29
N SER A 29 -1.47 -1.78 5.14
CA SER A 29 -1.39 -0.89 3.98
C SER A 29 -2.61 0.01 3.96
N PRO A 30 -2.43 1.28 4.33
CA PRO A 30 -3.56 2.19 4.41
C PRO A 30 -4.16 2.40 3.02
N ASP A 31 -3.47 2.92 2.11
CA ASP A 31 -3.99 3.28 0.80
C ASP A 31 -2.91 3.07 -0.27
N VAL A 32 -3.36 2.71 -1.43
CA VAL A 32 -2.53 2.71 -2.63
C VAL A 32 -2.87 3.95 -3.42
N GLN A 33 -1.86 4.72 -3.73
CA GLN A 33 -2.03 6.04 -4.30
C GLN A 33 -1.61 6.07 -5.77
N ALA A 34 -2.46 6.65 -6.62
CA ALA A 34 -2.13 7.04 -7.97
C ALA A 34 -2.18 8.57 -8.09
N TYR A 35 -1.16 9.15 -8.68
CA TYR A 35 -1.02 10.60 -8.86
C TYR A 35 -0.81 10.91 -10.33
N TRP A 36 -1.38 12.02 -10.77
CA TRP A 36 -1.03 12.59 -12.07
C TRP A 36 -1.31 14.09 -12.11
N ASN A 37 -0.84 14.71 -13.16
CA ASN A 37 -0.99 16.13 -13.39
C ASN A 37 -2.07 16.38 -14.45
N VAL A 38 -2.75 17.49 -14.29
CA VAL A 38 -3.70 17.99 -15.30
C VAL A 38 -3.25 19.36 -15.72
N THR A 39 -3.12 19.59 -17.04
CA THR A 39 -2.65 20.85 -17.61
C THR A 39 -3.74 21.48 -18.45
N ASN A 40 -3.95 22.78 -18.30
CA ASN A 40 -4.76 23.57 -19.21
C ASN A 40 -3.91 23.93 -20.45
N VAL A 41 -4.17 23.28 -21.55
CA VAL A 41 -3.48 23.51 -22.85
C VAL A 41 -4.25 24.50 -23.73
N GLY A 42 -5.36 25.06 -23.24
CA GLY A 42 -6.14 26.10 -23.91
C GLY A 42 -5.58 27.49 -23.72
N GLU A 43 -6.20 28.47 -24.37
CA GLU A 43 -5.82 29.89 -24.32
C GLU A 43 -6.61 30.68 -23.25
N GLU A 44 -7.61 30.08 -22.62
CA GLU A 44 -8.48 30.72 -21.63
C GLU A 44 -8.37 30.03 -20.27
N SER A 45 -8.67 30.78 -19.20
CA SER A 45 -8.80 30.20 -17.87
C SER A 45 -10.02 29.29 -17.80
N LEU A 46 -9.87 28.13 -17.20
CA LEU A 46 -10.91 27.13 -17.05
C LEU A 46 -11.16 26.81 -15.57
N ASP A 47 -12.43 26.71 -15.22
CA ASP A 47 -12.83 26.06 -14.01
C ASP A 47 -12.90 24.56 -14.26
N VAL A 48 -12.23 23.76 -13.43
CA VAL A 48 -12.05 22.32 -13.66
C VAL A 48 -12.57 21.54 -12.46
N LEU A 49 -13.50 20.66 -12.72
CA LEU A 49 -13.95 19.63 -11.79
C LEU A 49 -13.50 18.25 -12.26
N VAL A 50 -13.40 17.31 -11.34
CA VAL A 50 -13.17 15.90 -11.64
C VAL A 50 -14.41 15.10 -11.31
N THR A 51 -14.79 14.20 -12.22
CA THR A 51 -15.81 13.18 -11.99
C THR A 51 -15.19 11.82 -11.97
N ARG A 52 -15.77 10.92 -11.19
CA ARG A 52 -15.29 9.56 -10.99
C ARG A 52 -16.39 8.55 -11.26
N SER A 53 -16.07 7.50 -12.01
CA SER A 53 -16.94 6.35 -12.23
C SER A 53 -16.16 5.04 -12.12
N PHE A 54 -16.79 4.03 -11.52
CA PHE A 54 -16.24 2.67 -11.51
C PHE A 54 -16.64 1.95 -12.77
N LEU A 55 -15.67 1.37 -13.48
CA LEU A 55 -15.90 0.52 -14.64
C LEU A 55 -15.93 -0.95 -14.22
N GLU A 56 -15.04 -1.31 -13.29
CA GLU A 56 -14.98 -2.61 -12.65
C GLU A 56 -14.61 -2.43 -11.20
N MET A 57 -15.15 -3.22 -10.30
CA MET A 57 -14.82 -3.12 -8.88
C MET A 57 -14.84 -4.48 -8.21
N ALA A 58 -13.69 -4.89 -7.69
CA ALA A 58 -13.56 -6.12 -6.93
C ALA A 58 -14.27 -5.96 -5.58
N ASP A 59 -15.31 -6.75 -5.37
CA ASP A 59 -16.10 -6.82 -4.13
C ASP A 59 -16.30 -5.44 -3.49
N PRO A 60 -17.12 -4.57 -4.10
CA PRO A 60 -17.25 -3.20 -3.70
C PRO A 60 -17.84 -3.09 -2.29
N PHE A 61 -17.35 -2.12 -1.58
CA PHE A 61 -17.87 -1.75 -0.27
C PHE A 61 -19.35 -1.34 -0.36
N ASN A 62 -20.17 -1.86 0.53
CA ASN A 62 -21.59 -1.50 0.60
C ASN A 62 -21.79 -0.19 1.37
N PHE A 63 -22.55 0.72 0.77
CA PHE A 63 -22.95 1.95 1.44
C PHE A 63 -24.13 1.72 2.41
N PRO A 64 -24.20 2.35 3.63
CA PRO A 64 -23.29 3.34 4.16
C PRO A 64 -21.95 2.75 4.63
N TYR A 65 -20.89 3.54 4.46
CA TYR A 65 -19.55 3.15 4.82
C TYR A 65 -19.43 2.81 6.31
N ASP A 66 -19.01 1.58 6.56
CA ASP A 66 -18.63 1.11 7.89
C ASP A 66 -17.21 0.53 7.80
N THR A 67 -16.26 1.10 8.54
CA THR A 67 -14.87 0.66 8.56
C THR A 67 -14.68 -0.79 9.02
N ALA A 68 -15.69 -1.39 9.65
CA ALA A 68 -15.70 -2.78 10.05
C ALA A 68 -16.18 -3.73 8.93
N SER A 69 -16.79 -3.21 7.86
CA SER A 69 -17.28 -4.03 6.76
C SER A 69 -16.18 -4.36 5.76
N PRO A 70 -16.13 -5.56 5.22
CA PRO A 70 -15.22 -5.90 4.12
C PRO A 70 -15.65 -5.20 2.83
N GLY A 71 -14.74 -5.10 1.89
CA GLY A 71 -14.99 -4.54 0.57
C GLY A 71 -13.98 -3.46 0.19
N SER A 72 -13.58 -3.44 -1.07
CA SER A 72 -12.67 -2.42 -1.58
C SER A 72 -13.37 -1.08 -1.75
N TYR A 73 -12.65 0.01 -1.60
CA TYR A 73 -13.19 1.34 -1.75
C TYR A 73 -12.13 2.34 -2.23
N GLU A 74 -12.57 3.51 -2.65
CA GLU A 74 -11.71 4.57 -3.16
C GLU A 74 -12.22 5.92 -2.69
N ARG A 75 -11.31 6.87 -2.52
CA ARG A 75 -11.54 8.31 -2.45
C ARG A 75 -10.53 9.03 -3.33
N PHE A 76 -10.80 10.28 -3.67
CA PHE A 76 -9.88 11.08 -4.45
C PHE A 76 -9.71 12.49 -3.88
N CYS A 77 -8.59 13.12 -4.22
CA CYS A 77 -8.34 14.52 -3.91
C CYS A 77 -8.23 15.33 -5.21
N TRP A 78 -8.73 16.56 -5.18
CA TRP A 78 -8.61 17.53 -6.25
C TRP A 78 -8.59 18.96 -5.69
N GLY A 79 -7.59 19.73 -6.08
CA GLY A 79 -7.38 21.06 -5.52
C GLY A 79 -7.14 20.99 -4.00
N PRO A 80 -7.82 21.84 -3.23
CA PRO A 80 -7.62 21.91 -1.77
C PRO A 80 -8.34 20.82 -0.98
N LEU A 81 -9.15 19.97 -1.60
CA LEU A 81 -10.01 19.01 -0.91
C LEU A 81 -9.76 17.57 -1.32
N CYS A 82 -9.94 16.68 -0.32
CA CYS A 82 -10.11 15.26 -0.56
C CYS A 82 -11.58 14.87 -0.34
N TYR A 83 -12.14 14.16 -1.27
CA TYR A 83 -13.54 13.80 -1.35
C TYR A 83 -13.75 12.39 -0.77
N PRO A 84 -14.71 12.22 0.16
CA PRO A 84 -14.95 10.94 0.80
C PRO A 84 -15.57 9.92 -0.17
N PHE A 85 -15.65 8.68 0.30
CA PHE A 85 -16.30 7.60 -0.44
C PHE A 85 -17.70 7.97 -0.89
N GLY A 86 -18.07 7.44 -2.05
CA GLY A 86 -19.39 7.70 -2.64
C GLY A 86 -19.51 9.06 -3.32
N THR A 87 -18.52 9.94 -3.22
CA THR A 87 -18.50 11.19 -3.98
C THR A 87 -18.21 10.86 -5.45
N VAL A 88 -19.07 11.33 -6.34
CA VAL A 88 -18.95 11.09 -7.79
C VAL A 88 -18.32 12.25 -8.54
N ALA A 89 -18.29 13.45 -7.93
CA ALA A 89 -17.71 14.65 -8.52
C ALA A 89 -17.10 15.54 -7.44
N SER A 90 -16.02 16.25 -7.79
CA SER A 90 -15.47 17.31 -6.96
C SER A 90 -16.41 18.51 -6.92
N SER A 91 -16.22 19.40 -5.97
CA SER A 91 -17.01 20.63 -5.88
C SER A 91 -16.72 21.57 -7.06
N ASP A 92 -17.78 22.16 -7.58
CA ASP A 92 -17.74 23.20 -8.60
C ASP A 92 -18.01 24.60 -8.02
N GLN A 93 -17.92 24.77 -6.69
CA GLN A 93 -18.29 26.00 -6.01
C GLN A 93 -17.30 26.47 -4.96
N GLY A 94 -17.26 27.76 -4.78
CA GLY A 94 -16.55 28.43 -3.70
C GLY A 94 -15.03 28.20 -3.74
N SER A 95 -14.41 28.11 -2.58
CA SER A 95 -12.96 27.92 -2.45
C SER A 95 -12.47 26.50 -2.82
N ALA A 96 -13.38 25.59 -3.08
CA ALA A 96 -13.08 24.22 -3.51
C ALA A 96 -12.98 24.09 -5.04
N LEU A 97 -13.49 25.07 -5.78
CA LEU A 97 -13.36 25.13 -7.23
C LEU A 97 -11.89 25.35 -7.63
N VAL A 98 -11.43 24.56 -8.58
CA VAL A 98 -10.09 24.68 -9.13
C VAL A 98 -10.18 25.46 -10.44
N THR A 99 -9.61 26.67 -10.46
CA THR A 99 -9.48 27.50 -11.67
C THR A 99 -8.03 27.38 -12.16
N MET A 100 -7.84 27.07 -13.43
CA MET A 100 -6.55 26.90 -14.07
C MET A 100 -6.38 27.94 -15.19
N ALA A 101 -5.38 28.81 -15.08
CA ALA A 101 -5.00 29.73 -16.15
C ALA A 101 -4.41 28.95 -17.37
N PRO A 102 -4.28 29.61 -18.54
CA PRO A 102 -3.57 29.02 -19.67
C PRO A 102 -2.17 28.55 -19.30
N ALA A 103 -1.81 27.35 -19.72
CA ALA A 103 -0.55 26.65 -19.43
C ALA A 103 -0.33 26.26 -17.96
N ASP A 104 -1.29 26.49 -17.06
CA ASP A 104 -1.20 26.00 -15.69
C ASP A 104 -1.27 24.48 -15.63
N THR A 105 -0.46 23.92 -14.74
CA THR A 105 -0.47 22.49 -14.39
C THR A 105 -0.85 22.32 -12.94
N ASN A 106 -1.91 21.56 -12.72
CA ASN A 106 -2.36 21.18 -11.37
C ASN A 106 -1.87 19.77 -11.05
N SER A 107 -1.13 19.64 -9.95
CA SER A 107 -0.56 18.38 -9.44
C SER A 107 -1.21 17.87 -8.16
N THR A 108 -2.41 18.36 -7.85
CA THR A 108 -3.09 17.99 -6.61
C THR A 108 -3.97 16.76 -6.73
N PHE A 109 -4.14 16.23 -7.96
CA PHE A 109 -4.95 15.04 -8.13
C PHE A 109 -4.27 13.82 -7.52
N LYS A 110 -5.06 13.10 -6.73
CA LYS A 110 -4.67 11.86 -6.08
C LYS A 110 -5.87 10.94 -5.99
N ALA A 111 -5.73 9.71 -6.46
CA ALA A 111 -6.65 8.61 -6.19
C ALA A 111 -6.09 7.75 -5.07
N ASP A 112 -6.82 7.62 -3.98
CA ASP A 112 -6.49 6.76 -2.84
C ASP A 112 -7.37 5.51 -2.90
N PHE A 113 -6.80 4.38 -3.28
CA PHE A 113 -7.49 3.09 -3.34
C PHE A 113 -7.18 2.25 -2.11
N TYR A 114 -8.22 1.67 -1.51
CA TYR A 114 -8.15 0.84 -0.32
C TYR A 114 -8.64 -0.58 -0.67
N PRO A 115 -7.74 -1.56 -0.77
CA PRO A 115 -8.12 -2.95 -1.02
C PRO A 115 -8.99 -3.56 0.09
N ASN A 116 -8.76 -3.15 1.34
CA ASN A 116 -9.49 -3.60 2.53
C ASN A 116 -9.69 -5.13 2.59
N GLY A 117 -8.59 -5.86 2.33
CA GLY A 117 -8.58 -7.33 2.36
C GLY A 117 -9.15 -8.00 1.12
N VAL A 118 -9.54 -7.26 0.08
CA VAL A 118 -10.11 -7.78 -1.16
C VAL A 118 -9.06 -7.84 -2.25
N ALA A 119 -8.81 -9.04 -2.77
CA ALA A 119 -8.03 -9.24 -3.98
C ALA A 119 -8.91 -9.12 -5.22
N GLY A 120 -8.33 -8.72 -6.32
CA GLY A 120 -9.02 -8.60 -7.60
C GLY A 120 -8.64 -7.35 -8.37
N VAL A 121 -9.40 -7.03 -9.39
CA VAL A 121 -9.15 -5.91 -10.28
C VAL A 121 -10.24 -4.86 -10.06
N THR A 122 -9.81 -3.60 -9.91
CA THR A 122 -10.70 -2.45 -9.84
C THR A 122 -10.24 -1.42 -10.85
N THR A 123 -11.10 -1.07 -11.80
CA THR A 123 -10.82 -0.05 -12.82
C THR A 123 -11.72 1.16 -12.58
N ILE A 124 -11.10 2.32 -12.46
CA ILE A 124 -11.77 3.58 -12.16
C ILE A 124 -11.44 4.57 -13.25
N ASN A 125 -12.47 5.24 -13.76
CA ASN A 125 -12.34 6.30 -14.73
C ASN A 125 -12.51 7.66 -14.06
N TYR A 126 -11.54 8.55 -14.25
CA TYR A 126 -11.57 9.93 -13.80
C TYR A 126 -11.59 10.87 -15.00
N CYS A 127 -12.58 11.73 -15.03
CA CYS A 127 -12.74 12.71 -16.11
C CYS A 127 -12.63 14.12 -15.55
N PHE A 128 -11.74 14.93 -16.13
CA PHE A 128 -11.55 16.33 -15.83
C PHE A 128 -12.29 17.15 -16.88
N GLN A 129 -13.14 18.05 -16.45
CA GLN A 129 -14.03 18.79 -17.32
C GLN A 129 -14.41 20.14 -16.75
N THR A 130 -14.89 21.03 -17.59
CA THR A 130 -15.50 22.28 -17.11
C THR A 130 -16.91 22.04 -16.61
N PRO A 131 -17.37 22.75 -15.56
CA PRO A 131 -18.73 22.62 -15.05
C PRO A 131 -19.78 22.77 -16.15
N GLY A 132 -20.72 21.83 -16.19
CA GLY A 132 -21.81 21.83 -17.18
C GLY A 132 -21.41 21.43 -18.62
N ASN A 133 -20.15 21.10 -18.88
CA ASN A 133 -19.68 20.73 -20.22
C ASN A 133 -18.91 19.40 -20.24
N ALA A 134 -19.65 18.29 -20.13
CA ALA A 134 -19.06 16.96 -20.19
C ALA A 134 -18.49 16.60 -21.59
N SER A 135 -18.86 17.34 -22.64
CA SER A 135 -18.34 17.09 -23.98
C SER A 135 -16.88 17.53 -24.16
N ASN A 136 -16.35 18.34 -23.24
CA ASN A 136 -14.96 18.80 -23.20
C ASN A 136 -14.20 18.14 -22.04
N ALA A 137 -14.47 16.89 -21.77
CA ALA A 137 -13.79 16.13 -20.73
C ALA A 137 -12.54 15.43 -21.27
N VAL A 138 -11.46 15.43 -20.51
CA VAL A 138 -10.34 14.51 -20.68
C VAL A 138 -10.40 13.46 -19.57
N CYS A 139 -10.36 12.20 -19.95
CA CYS A 139 -10.53 11.08 -19.03
C CYS A 139 -9.29 10.19 -19.01
N HIS A 140 -9.07 9.57 -17.86
CA HIS A 140 -8.06 8.53 -17.69
C HIS A 140 -8.61 7.39 -16.86
N GLU A 141 -8.35 6.18 -17.30
CA GLU A 141 -8.70 4.95 -16.60
C GLU A 141 -7.47 4.42 -15.88
N VAL A 142 -7.58 4.24 -14.58
CA VAL A 142 -6.55 3.59 -13.78
C VAL A 142 -7.06 2.25 -13.26
N THR A 143 -6.27 1.20 -13.45
CA THR A 143 -6.57 -0.15 -12.98
C THR A 143 -5.71 -0.49 -11.79
N PHE A 144 -6.34 -0.75 -10.64
CA PHE A 144 -5.70 -1.29 -9.45
C PHE A 144 -5.81 -2.81 -9.48
N VAL A 145 -4.67 -3.47 -9.57
CA VAL A 145 -4.57 -4.93 -9.53
C VAL A 145 -4.10 -5.33 -8.15
N VAL A 146 -5.01 -5.82 -7.33
CA VAL A 146 -4.70 -6.37 -6.02
C VAL A 146 -4.49 -7.86 -6.19
N ASP A 147 -3.23 -8.25 -6.23
CA ASP A 147 -2.90 -9.66 -6.27
C ASP A 147 -3.40 -10.30 -4.99
N ALA A 148 -4.27 -11.31 -5.15
CA ALA A 148 -4.43 -12.27 -4.08
C ALA A 148 -3.01 -12.81 -3.86
N THR A 149 -2.30 -12.27 -2.90
CA THR A 149 -1.23 -13.05 -2.33
C THR A 149 -1.92 -14.27 -1.71
N ALA A 150 -2.24 -15.27 -2.53
CA ALA A 150 -1.92 -16.60 -2.06
C ALA A 150 -0.58 -16.36 -1.40
N ASN A 151 -0.45 -16.60 -0.08
CA ASN A 151 0.83 -16.69 0.54
C ASN A 151 1.74 -17.56 -0.37
N VAL A 152 2.18 -17.00 -1.47
CA VAL A 152 3.48 -17.25 -1.96
C VAL A 152 4.27 -16.52 -0.88
N ASN A 153 4.47 -17.22 0.24
CA ASN A 153 5.75 -17.18 0.83
C ASN A 153 6.68 -17.11 -0.39
N VAL A 154 7.13 -15.91 -0.78
CA VAL A 154 8.47 -15.83 -1.31
C VAL A 154 9.20 -16.53 -0.19
N LEU A 155 9.47 -17.80 -0.43
CA LEU A 155 10.35 -18.57 0.41
C LEU A 155 11.63 -17.79 0.30
N LEU A 156 11.77 -16.78 1.18
CA LEU A 156 13.12 -16.36 1.53
C LEU A 156 13.74 -17.67 1.90
N PRO A 157 14.73 -18.14 1.12
CA PRO A 157 15.21 -19.49 1.27
C PRO A 157 15.44 -19.67 2.76
N ALA A 158 14.84 -20.72 3.33
CA ALA A 158 14.87 -20.96 4.76
C ALA A 158 16.29 -20.72 5.22
N VAL A 159 16.48 -19.93 6.26
CA VAL A 159 17.80 -19.72 6.81
C VAL A 159 18.15 -20.96 7.58
N GLU A 160 19.14 -21.69 7.13
CA GLU A 160 19.69 -22.76 7.93
C GLU A 160 20.38 -22.11 9.14
N CYS A 161 19.84 -22.35 10.30
CA CYS A 161 20.47 -21.92 11.53
C CYS A 161 20.67 -23.07 12.50
N SER A 162 21.69 -22.99 13.30
CA SER A 162 21.96 -23.93 14.38
C SER A 162 22.34 -23.21 15.67
N LEU A 163 21.98 -23.81 16.80
CA LEU A 163 22.26 -23.32 18.13
C LEU A 163 23.24 -24.26 18.82
N MET A 164 24.39 -23.74 19.23
CA MET A 164 25.43 -24.53 19.87
C MET A 164 26.07 -23.76 21.04
N PRO A 165 26.28 -24.38 22.21
CA PRO A 165 25.88 -25.74 22.56
C PRO A 165 24.34 -25.85 22.75
N ASN A 166 23.82 -27.06 22.60
CA ASN A 166 22.44 -27.40 22.95
C ASN A 166 22.42 -28.83 23.51
N PRO A 167 22.27 -29.02 24.82
CA PRO A 167 21.91 -28.04 25.87
C PRO A 167 22.97 -26.95 26.13
N ALA A 168 22.48 -25.76 26.51
CA ALA A 168 23.28 -24.60 26.87
C ALA A 168 23.13 -24.23 28.35
N THR A 169 24.10 -23.47 28.92
CA THR A 169 24.06 -22.93 30.28
C THR A 169 23.97 -21.40 30.29
N ASP A 170 25.05 -20.72 29.91
CA ASP A 170 25.17 -19.28 30.05
C ASP A 170 24.98 -18.54 28.71
N VAL A 171 25.44 -19.16 27.65
CA VAL A 171 25.44 -18.59 26.31
C VAL A 171 25.10 -19.63 25.25
N VAL A 172 24.53 -19.17 24.15
CA VAL A 172 24.35 -19.99 22.95
C VAL A 172 24.91 -19.25 21.74
N THR A 173 25.56 -19.96 20.86
CA THR A 173 26.02 -19.42 19.58
C THR A 173 24.99 -19.76 18.51
N LEU A 174 24.45 -18.74 17.89
CA LEU A 174 23.64 -18.81 16.69
C LEU A 174 24.58 -18.82 15.48
N ASN A 175 24.56 -19.90 14.69
CA ASN A 175 25.23 -19.98 13.39
C ASN A 175 24.19 -19.94 12.29
N MET A 176 24.41 -19.13 11.28
CA MET A 176 23.51 -18.91 10.14
C MET A 176 24.26 -19.18 8.83
N ASP A 177 23.58 -19.72 7.83
CA ASP A 177 24.14 -19.97 6.49
C ASP A 177 24.46 -18.69 5.72
N ARG A 178 23.85 -17.56 6.12
CA ARG A 178 24.08 -16.23 5.57
C ARG A 178 23.85 -15.13 6.59
N ALA A 179 24.44 -13.95 6.33
CA ALA A 179 24.20 -12.76 7.13
C ALA A 179 22.77 -12.25 6.94
N LEU A 180 22.14 -11.84 8.04
CA LEU A 180 20.77 -11.34 8.06
C LEU A 180 20.71 -9.99 8.80
N ASP A 181 19.71 -9.20 8.44
CA ASP A 181 19.25 -8.05 9.24
C ASP A 181 17.94 -8.49 9.91
N GLY A 182 17.97 -8.72 11.22
CA GLY A 182 16.84 -9.32 11.91
C GLY A 182 17.00 -9.39 13.42
N VAL A 183 16.15 -10.21 14.03
CA VAL A 183 16.04 -10.38 15.47
C VAL A 183 16.01 -11.87 15.81
N VAL A 184 16.71 -12.26 16.86
CA VAL A 184 16.54 -13.58 17.49
C VAL A 184 15.60 -13.44 18.69
N GLU A 185 14.56 -14.25 18.73
CA GLU A 185 13.54 -14.24 19.77
C GLU A 185 13.49 -15.57 20.52
N PHE A 186 13.43 -15.50 21.86
CA PHE A 186 13.27 -16.65 22.74
C PHE A 186 11.86 -16.67 23.29
N ARG A 187 11.12 -17.72 22.98
CA ARG A 187 9.75 -17.92 23.46
C ARG A 187 9.62 -19.21 24.26
N ASN A 188 8.80 -19.17 25.31
CA ASN A 188 8.45 -20.38 26.03
C ASN A 188 7.50 -21.28 25.22
N LEU A 189 7.17 -22.47 25.70
CA LEU A 189 6.32 -23.43 25.00
C LEU A 189 4.87 -22.96 24.78
N VAL A 190 4.42 -21.95 25.52
CA VAL A 190 3.10 -21.32 25.31
C VAL A 190 3.18 -20.11 24.36
N GLY A 191 4.36 -19.85 23.76
CA GLY A 191 4.54 -18.79 22.76
C GLY A 191 4.84 -17.39 23.33
N GLN A 192 4.94 -17.24 24.66
CA GLN A 192 5.24 -15.96 25.30
C GLN A 192 6.70 -15.59 25.05
N LEU A 193 6.93 -14.36 24.56
CA LEU A 193 8.26 -13.80 24.35
C LEU A 193 8.92 -13.48 25.70
N ALA A 194 10.12 -14.02 25.92
CA ALA A 194 10.91 -13.76 27.13
C ALA A 194 12.14 -12.88 26.84
N LYS A 195 12.76 -13.06 25.68
CA LYS A 195 13.96 -12.30 25.29
C LYS A 195 13.99 -12.06 23.79
N SER A 196 14.54 -10.91 23.40
CA SER A 196 14.72 -10.55 22.00
C SER A 196 16.06 -9.79 21.87
N GLU A 197 16.85 -10.12 20.85
CA GLU A 197 18.16 -9.51 20.59
C GLU A 197 18.36 -9.28 19.09
N CYS A 198 18.84 -8.09 18.72
CA CYS A 198 19.14 -7.77 17.33
C CYS A 198 20.33 -8.56 16.81
N ILE A 199 20.23 -9.07 15.59
CA ILE A 199 21.35 -9.71 14.91
C ILE A 199 22.28 -8.61 14.41
N GLN A 200 23.59 -8.78 14.70
CA GLN A 200 24.58 -7.83 14.22
C GLN A 200 24.71 -7.90 12.70
N ARG A 201 24.75 -6.74 12.06
CA ARG A 201 24.86 -6.65 10.61
C ARG A 201 26.11 -7.35 10.08
N GLY A 202 25.92 -8.14 9.02
CA GLY A 202 27.03 -8.73 8.27
C GLY A 202 27.67 -9.97 8.92
N VAL A 203 27.12 -10.45 10.06
CA VAL A 203 27.63 -11.65 10.72
C VAL A 203 26.79 -12.88 10.36
N THR A 204 27.47 -14.01 10.24
CA THR A 204 26.86 -15.35 10.13
C THR A 204 26.92 -16.13 11.43
N ARG A 205 27.53 -15.53 12.46
CA ARG A 205 27.70 -16.12 13.79
C ARG A 205 27.55 -15.07 14.84
N GLN A 206 26.69 -15.30 15.84
CA GLN A 206 26.48 -14.43 16.97
C GLN A 206 26.36 -15.23 18.26
N VAL A 207 27.03 -14.76 19.30
CA VAL A 207 26.88 -15.30 20.65
C VAL A 207 25.79 -14.53 21.36
N VAL A 208 24.83 -15.25 21.94
CA VAL A 208 23.69 -14.69 22.68
C VAL A 208 23.76 -15.17 24.11
N SER A 209 23.73 -14.22 25.09
CA SER A 209 23.61 -14.54 26.49
C SER A 209 22.24 -15.12 26.80
N LEU A 210 22.17 -16.10 27.69
CA LEU A 210 20.94 -16.68 28.18
C LEU A 210 20.48 -16.09 29.52
N ASP A 211 21.15 -15.04 29.99
CA ASP A 211 20.77 -14.35 31.23
C ASP A 211 19.31 -13.92 31.20
N GLY A 212 18.59 -14.20 32.29
CA GLY A 212 17.18 -13.91 32.46
C GLY A 212 16.22 -14.98 31.90
N LEU A 213 16.77 -16.04 31.27
CA LEU A 213 15.99 -17.20 30.87
C LEU A 213 16.13 -18.32 31.90
N SER A 214 15.03 -18.96 32.26
CA SER A 214 15.04 -20.09 33.21
C SER A 214 15.46 -21.39 32.50
N ASP A 215 15.90 -22.36 33.29
CA ASP A 215 16.11 -23.71 32.80
C ASP A 215 14.84 -24.27 32.14
N GLY A 216 15.01 -25.01 31.06
CA GLY A 216 13.89 -25.60 30.34
C GLY A 216 14.04 -25.61 28.84
N ILE A 217 12.93 -25.79 28.15
CA ILE A 217 12.86 -25.81 26.69
C ILE A 217 12.37 -24.44 26.17
N TRP A 218 13.12 -23.92 25.24
CA TRP A 218 12.82 -22.64 24.58
C TRP A 218 12.69 -22.83 23.08
N LEU A 219 11.78 -22.08 22.46
CA LEU A 219 11.70 -21.92 21.02
C LEU A 219 12.45 -20.64 20.64
N VAL A 220 13.52 -20.81 19.87
CA VAL A 220 14.37 -19.72 19.39
C VAL A 220 14.04 -19.48 17.94
N SER A 221 13.42 -18.33 17.66
CA SER A 221 13.00 -17.94 16.32
C SER A 221 13.90 -16.84 15.78
N LEU A 222 14.30 -16.99 14.53
CA LEU A 222 15.03 -16.00 13.75
C LEU A 222 14.03 -15.24 12.89
N THR A 223 13.92 -13.94 13.12
CA THR A 223 12.91 -13.09 12.47
C THR A 223 13.59 -11.97 11.67
N SER A 224 13.17 -11.73 10.45
CA SER A 224 13.57 -10.60 9.63
C SER A 224 12.37 -10.00 8.93
N GLN A 225 12.26 -8.68 8.89
CA GLN A 225 11.14 -7.95 8.27
C GLN A 225 9.76 -8.46 8.74
N GLY A 226 9.64 -8.77 10.04
CA GLY A 226 8.40 -9.28 10.62
C GLY A 226 8.04 -10.73 10.26
N ARG A 227 8.92 -11.48 9.58
CA ARG A 227 8.72 -12.87 9.20
C ARG A 227 9.68 -13.79 9.94
N VAL A 228 9.18 -14.92 10.40
CA VAL A 228 10.00 -15.99 11.00
C VAL A 228 10.68 -16.76 9.86
N LEU A 229 12.02 -16.75 9.85
CA LEU A 229 12.85 -17.42 8.85
C LEU A 229 13.27 -18.82 9.27
N SER A 230 13.42 -19.04 10.58
CA SER A 230 13.78 -20.32 11.16
C SER A 230 13.34 -20.38 12.63
N THR A 231 13.02 -21.57 13.12
CA THR A 231 12.76 -21.81 14.56
C THR A 231 13.49 -23.07 14.99
N GLN A 232 14.23 -22.97 16.09
CA GLN A 232 15.01 -24.07 16.67
C GLN A 232 14.64 -24.26 18.14
N ARG A 233 14.72 -25.50 18.61
CA ARG A 233 14.54 -25.81 20.01
C ARG A 233 15.88 -25.69 20.74
N LEU A 234 15.91 -24.91 21.80
CA LEU A 234 17.05 -24.81 22.75
C LEU A 234 16.66 -25.42 24.07
N VAL A 235 17.58 -26.15 24.69
CA VAL A 235 17.46 -26.65 26.06
C VAL A 235 18.46 -25.88 26.91
N ILE A 236 17.98 -25.22 27.97
CA ILE A 236 18.83 -24.51 28.97
C ILE A 236 18.87 -25.35 30.24
N ARG A 237 20.06 -25.47 30.84
CA ARG A 237 20.32 -26.24 32.08
C ARG A 237 21.14 -25.43 33.04
#